data_13c42f53468fa5835ad56e1861342a09
#
_entry.id   13c42f53468fa5835ad56e1861342a09
#
_cell.length_a   1.000
_cell.length_b   1.000
_cell.length_c   1.000
_cell.angle_alpha   90.00
_cell.angle_beta   90.00
_cell.angle_gamma   90.00
#
_symmetry.space_group_name_H-M   'P 1'
#
loop_
_entity.id
_entity.type
_entity.pdbx_description
1 polymer ?
#
loop_
_entity_poly.entity_id
_entity_poly.type
_entity_poly.pdbx_seq_one_letter_code
_entity_poly.pdbx_strand_id
1 'polypeptide(L)'
;MPELPEVETVRRGLEPAMEGRVIARATARRPDLRFPLPPRFAERLTGRHISHLTRRAKYILVHLDPRKSDPAEVLLMHLGMSGRFTILPPGSDAASPGAFHHPAPTEGAEDAGSGPHDHVIFDMEDGTRIVYTDHRRFGFMDMIPADALEESPHLAALGPEPLGNEFSAAYLAQKLKGRRTSIKAALLDQSVVAGLGNIYVCEVLFRAGISPKRLAMNVAGPERSERLVRAIRDVLTEAIAAGGSTLRDYAHTDGELGYFQHSFAVYGREGEPCSNPGCGATVRRIVQSGRSTFFCPRCQR
;
A
#
# COMPACT_ATOMS: atom_id res chain seq x y z
N MET A 1 -7.81 -2.46 -2.53
CA MET A 1 -6.63 -2.93 -1.76
C MET A 1 -5.57 -1.86 -1.88
N PRO A 2 -5.07 -1.32 -0.78
CA PRO A 2 -3.97 -0.39 -0.80
C PRO A 2 -2.77 -0.96 -1.59
N GLU A 3 -2.26 -0.19 -2.55
CA GLU A 3 -1.06 -0.48 -3.33
C GLU A 3 0.09 0.40 -2.80
N LEU A 4 1.22 0.43 -3.46
CA LEU A 4 2.39 1.19 -2.98
C LEU A 4 2.09 2.67 -2.64
N PRO A 5 1.37 3.46 -3.49
CA PRO A 5 1.12 4.87 -3.16
C PRO A 5 0.28 5.06 -1.90
N GLU A 6 -0.76 4.25 -1.70
CA GLU A 6 -1.61 4.32 -0.51
C GLU A 6 -0.82 3.96 0.76
N VAL A 7 0.03 2.91 0.67
CA VAL A 7 0.86 2.48 1.80
C VAL A 7 1.92 3.55 2.15
N GLU A 8 2.52 4.19 1.14
CA GLU A 8 3.45 5.30 1.35
C GLU A 8 2.77 6.50 2.00
N THR A 9 1.55 6.80 1.60
CA THR A 9 0.76 7.89 2.20
C THR A 9 0.44 7.60 3.67
N VAL A 10 0.03 6.36 4.00
CA VAL A 10 -0.20 5.96 5.40
C VAL A 10 1.11 6.04 6.21
N ARG A 11 2.23 5.55 5.65
CA ARG A 11 3.53 5.65 6.32
C ARG A 11 3.87 7.10 6.67
N ARG A 12 3.73 8.02 5.70
CA ARG A 12 3.99 9.45 5.90
C ARG A 12 3.06 10.07 6.94
N GLY A 13 1.79 9.65 6.95
CA GLY A 13 0.82 10.13 7.96
C GLY A 13 1.14 9.62 9.38
N LEU A 14 1.67 8.40 9.51
CA LEU A 14 2.07 7.83 10.80
C LEU A 14 3.39 8.39 11.32
N GLU A 15 4.31 8.78 10.41
CA GLU A 15 5.65 9.26 10.75
C GLU A 15 5.67 10.32 11.86
N PRO A 16 4.95 11.46 11.75
CA PRO A 16 5.00 12.50 12.78
C PRO A 16 4.37 12.09 14.11
N ALA A 17 3.52 11.06 14.12
CA ALA A 17 2.87 10.56 15.32
C ALA A 17 3.63 9.42 16.03
N MET A 18 4.56 8.77 15.32
CA MET A 18 5.25 7.57 15.83
C MET A 18 6.77 7.73 15.91
N GLU A 19 7.40 8.38 14.92
CA GLU A 19 8.86 8.44 14.80
C GLU A 19 9.49 9.28 15.93
N GLY A 20 10.55 8.73 16.54
CA GLY A 20 11.23 9.35 17.66
C GLY A 20 10.46 9.29 19.00
N ARG A 21 9.38 8.48 19.08
CA ARG A 21 8.51 8.40 20.27
C ARG A 21 8.49 7.00 20.87
N VAL A 22 8.01 6.94 22.11
CA VAL A 22 7.82 5.68 22.84
C VAL A 22 6.35 5.25 22.75
N ILE A 23 6.12 3.97 22.46
CA ILE A 23 4.81 3.33 22.61
C ILE A 23 4.58 3.12 24.11
N ALA A 24 3.86 4.02 24.77
CA ALA A 24 3.58 3.90 26.21
C ALA A 24 2.78 2.63 26.52
N ARG A 25 1.82 2.28 25.63
CA ARG A 25 1.04 1.05 25.72
C ARG A 25 0.60 0.59 24.34
N ALA A 26 0.75 -0.70 24.06
CA ALA A 26 0.10 -1.36 22.93
C ALA A 26 -1.03 -2.27 23.44
N THR A 27 -2.15 -2.29 22.72
CA THR A 27 -3.29 -3.16 23.02
C THR A 27 -3.71 -3.91 21.77
N ALA A 28 -3.71 -5.23 21.84
CA ALA A 28 -4.31 -6.09 20.84
C ALA A 28 -5.66 -6.58 21.37
N ARG A 29 -6.76 -6.14 20.76
CA ARG A 29 -8.13 -6.51 21.17
C ARG A 29 -8.54 -7.91 20.70
N ARG A 30 -7.71 -8.53 19.87
CA ARG A 30 -7.89 -9.86 19.30
C ARG A 30 -6.55 -10.59 19.24
N PRO A 31 -6.56 -11.92 19.27
CA PRO A 31 -5.33 -12.70 19.11
C PRO A 31 -4.88 -12.81 17.65
N ASP A 32 -5.72 -12.44 16.70
CA ASP A 32 -5.51 -12.61 15.27
C ASP A 32 -6.02 -11.42 14.43
N LEU A 33 -5.44 -11.26 13.25
CA LEU A 33 -5.95 -10.52 12.10
C LEU A 33 -6.17 -11.54 10.97
N ARG A 34 -5.51 -11.36 9.80
CA ARG A 34 -5.45 -12.40 8.77
C ARG A 34 -4.70 -13.66 9.26
N PHE A 35 -3.68 -13.43 10.08
CA PHE A 35 -2.87 -14.45 10.74
C PHE A 35 -2.87 -14.18 12.25
N PRO A 36 -2.53 -15.17 13.09
CA PRO A 36 -2.29 -14.92 14.51
C PRO A 36 -1.25 -13.81 14.69
N LEU A 37 -1.47 -12.93 15.67
CA LEU A 37 -0.45 -11.97 16.08
C LEU A 37 0.72 -12.72 16.74
N PRO A 38 1.95 -12.19 16.61
CA PRO A 38 3.12 -12.78 17.25
C PRO A 38 2.94 -13.00 18.76
N PRO A 39 3.57 -14.01 19.35
CA PRO A 39 3.52 -14.21 20.80
C PRO A 39 3.94 -12.95 21.57
N ARG A 40 3.21 -12.62 22.62
CA ARG A 40 3.48 -11.45 23.47
C ARG A 40 3.49 -10.12 22.72
N PHE A 41 2.73 -10.01 21.61
CA PHE A 41 2.74 -8.87 20.69
C PHE A 41 2.63 -7.52 21.42
N ALA A 42 1.59 -7.32 22.22
CA ALA A 42 1.36 -6.09 22.94
C ALA A 42 2.47 -5.78 23.99
N GLU A 43 2.97 -6.81 24.66
CA GLU A 43 4.03 -6.70 25.66
C GLU A 43 5.38 -6.31 24.98
N ARG A 44 5.70 -6.91 23.84
CA ARG A 44 6.91 -6.61 23.08
C ARG A 44 6.94 -5.18 22.54
N LEU A 45 5.77 -4.61 22.25
CA LEU A 45 5.63 -3.25 21.74
C LEU A 45 5.58 -2.19 22.86
N THR A 46 4.96 -2.51 23.99
CA THR A 46 4.82 -1.57 25.11
C THR A 46 6.18 -1.17 25.68
N GLY A 47 6.43 0.12 25.79
CA GLY A 47 7.67 0.71 26.26
C GLY A 47 8.81 0.74 25.21
N ARG A 48 8.53 0.41 23.94
CA ARG A 48 9.53 0.48 22.87
C ARG A 48 9.60 1.89 22.27
N HIS A 49 10.82 2.34 22.06
CA HIS A 49 11.12 3.55 21.29
C HIS A 49 11.11 3.20 19.80
N ILE A 50 10.47 4.05 19.01
CA ILE A 50 10.40 3.94 17.55
C ILE A 50 11.48 4.84 16.97
N SER A 51 12.50 4.26 16.32
CA SER A 51 13.56 5.05 15.70
C SER A 51 13.11 5.73 14.41
N HIS A 52 12.46 4.98 13.53
CA HIS A 52 11.97 5.52 12.26
C HIS A 52 10.96 4.58 11.60
N LEU A 53 10.25 5.09 10.58
CA LEU A 53 9.33 4.34 9.75
C LEU A 53 9.82 4.26 8.31
N THR A 54 9.82 3.05 7.74
CA THR A 54 10.11 2.84 6.32
C THR A 54 8.98 2.10 5.62
N ARG A 55 9.05 2.00 4.31
CA ARG A 55 8.15 1.19 3.50
C ARG A 55 8.95 0.24 2.61
N ARG A 56 8.47 -0.98 2.51
CA ARG A 56 8.93 -1.94 1.50
C ARG A 56 7.72 -2.50 0.76
N ALA A 57 7.63 -2.32 -0.56
CA ALA A 57 6.47 -2.72 -1.35
C ALA A 57 5.15 -2.16 -0.78
N LYS A 58 4.30 -3.03 -0.27
CA LYS A 58 3.00 -2.71 0.37
C LYS A 58 3.02 -2.91 1.89
N TYR A 59 4.21 -2.94 2.49
CA TYR A 59 4.42 -3.09 3.92
C TYR A 59 4.93 -1.79 4.54
N ILE A 60 4.37 -1.42 5.68
CA ILE A 60 4.91 -0.39 6.56
C ILE A 60 5.81 -1.10 7.57
N LEU A 61 6.99 -0.58 7.78
CA LEU A 61 8.01 -1.10 8.68
C LEU A 61 8.29 -0.08 9.77
N VAL A 62 7.94 -0.40 11.01
CA VAL A 62 8.21 0.44 12.19
C VAL A 62 9.41 -0.14 12.90
N HIS A 63 10.53 0.59 12.87
CA HIS A 63 11.79 0.16 13.46
C HIS A 63 11.83 0.49 14.94
N LEU A 64 12.04 -0.54 15.77
CA LEU A 64 12.00 -0.46 17.22
C LEU A 64 13.41 -0.62 17.79
N ASP A 65 13.85 0.35 18.57
CA ASP A 65 15.16 0.30 19.20
C ASP A 65 15.27 -0.86 20.20
N PRO A 66 16.49 -1.41 20.41
CA PRO A 66 16.70 -2.42 21.43
C PRO A 66 16.45 -1.85 22.83
N ARG A 67 15.97 -2.67 23.73
CA ARG A 67 15.93 -2.35 25.15
C ARG A 67 16.50 -3.51 25.95
N LYS A 68 17.12 -3.23 27.10
CA LYS A 68 17.89 -4.13 28.02
C LYS A 68 17.91 -5.63 27.67
N SER A 69 16.77 -6.30 27.54
CA SER A 69 16.65 -7.73 27.27
C SER A 69 16.10 -8.05 25.87
N ASP A 70 15.59 -7.05 25.15
CA ASP A 70 14.94 -7.25 23.86
C ASP A 70 15.80 -6.65 22.74
N PRO A 71 16.17 -7.43 21.72
CA PRO A 71 16.92 -6.95 20.57
C PRO A 71 16.11 -5.91 19.76
N ALA A 72 16.75 -5.26 18.81
CA ALA A 72 16.07 -4.44 17.82
C ALA A 72 15.13 -5.32 16.99
N GLU A 73 13.91 -4.82 16.80
CA GLU A 73 12.85 -5.51 16.05
C GLU A 73 12.18 -4.54 15.08
N VAL A 74 11.53 -5.09 14.08
CA VAL A 74 10.70 -4.34 13.15
C VAL A 74 9.27 -4.84 13.25
N LEU A 75 8.33 -3.94 13.55
CA LEU A 75 6.91 -4.21 13.39
C LEU A 75 6.57 -4.03 11.90
N LEU A 76 6.30 -5.15 11.24
CA LEU A 76 5.85 -5.19 9.86
C LEU A 76 4.33 -5.15 9.82
N MET A 77 3.75 -4.21 9.06
CA MET A 77 2.31 -4.03 8.94
C MET A 77 1.88 -4.07 7.47
N HIS A 78 0.82 -4.83 7.18
CA HIS A 78 0.17 -4.90 5.88
C HIS A 78 -1.30 -4.54 6.00
N LEU A 79 -1.77 -3.57 5.23
CA LEU A 79 -3.13 -3.03 5.35
C LEU A 79 -4.23 -3.95 4.80
N GLY A 80 -3.87 -5.02 4.09
CA GLY A 80 -4.86 -5.91 3.48
C GLY A 80 -5.70 -5.21 2.43
N MET A 81 -7.00 -5.16 2.63
CA MET A 81 -7.95 -4.50 1.72
C MET A 81 -8.69 -3.33 2.37
N SER A 82 -8.85 -3.34 3.68
CA SER A 82 -9.64 -2.37 4.44
C SER A 82 -8.95 -1.87 5.70
N GLY A 83 -7.70 -2.29 5.92
CA GLY A 83 -6.89 -1.82 7.04
C GLY A 83 -6.58 -0.33 6.90
N ARG A 84 -6.80 0.41 7.97
CA ARG A 84 -6.54 1.85 8.07
C ARG A 84 -6.07 2.22 9.47
N PHE A 85 -5.44 3.36 9.57
CA PHE A 85 -5.07 3.95 10.84
C PHE A 85 -5.83 5.25 11.07
N THR A 86 -6.23 5.49 12.32
CA THR A 86 -6.77 6.76 12.80
C THR A 86 -5.83 7.28 13.88
N ILE A 87 -5.42 8.54 13.77
CA ILE A 87 -4.56 9.21 14.75
C ILE A 87 -5.41 10.19 15.53
N LEU A 88 -5.42 10.05 16.84
CA LEU A 88 -6.13 10.91 17.78
C LEU A 88 -5.10 11.70 18.59
N PRO A 89 -5.05 13.02 18.44
CA PRO A 89 -4.18 13.88 19.24
C PRO A 89 -4.47 13.77 20.74
N PRO A 90 -3.53 14.17 21.62
CA PRO A 90 -3.75 14.16 23.07
C PRO A 90 -4.99 14.94 23.48
N GLY A 91 -5.83 14.34 24.33
CA GLY A 91 -7.05 14.99 24.83
C GLY A 91 -8.19 15.10 23.82
N SER A 92 -8.05 14.55 22.63
CA SER A 92 -9.14 14.43 21.66
C SER A 92 -9.94 13.16 21.92
N ASP A 93 -11.27 13.27 21.83
CA ASP A 93 -12.17 12.14 21.67
C ASP A 93 -12.55 11.98 20.19
N ALA A 94 -13.17 10.87 19.86
CA ALA A 94 -13.57 10.57 18.50
C ALA A 94 -14.56 11.59 17.89
N ALA A 95 -15.17 12.44 18.73
CA ALA A 95 -16.14 13.45 18.33
C ALA A 95 -15.51 14.86 18.20
N SER A 96 -14.22 15.03 18.56
CA SER A 96 -13.57 16.33 18.49
C SER A 96 -13.32 16.80 17.06
N PRO A 97 -13.51 18.11 16.76
CA PRO A 97 -13.09 18.66 15.46
C PRO A 97 -11.60 18.42 15.23
N GLY A 98 -11.26 17.71 14.17
CA GLY A 98 -9.88 17.26 13.88
C GLY A 98 -9.62 15.78 14.19
N ALA A 99 -10.51 15.10 14.91
CA ALA A 99 -10.54 13.64 14.97
C ALA A 99 -11.11 13.10 13.64
N PHE A 100 -10.31 12.39 12.91
CA PHE A 100 -10.63 12.04 11.53
C PHE A 100 -11.25 10.65 11.44
N HIS A 101 -12.47 10.59 10.89
CA HIS A 101 -13.18 9.34 10.62
C HIS A 101 -13.48 9.21 9.14
N HIS A 102 -13.14 8.09 8.52
CA HIS A 102 -13.65 7.79 7.19
C HIS A 102 -13.95 6.29 6.99
N PRO A 103 -15.06 5.92 6.40
CA PRO A 103 -16.23 6.74 6.08
C PRO A 103 -16.89 7.29 7.36
N ALA A 104 -17.72 8.35 7.20
CA ALA A 104 -18.43 8.96 8.31
C ALA A 104 -18.92 7.91 9.33
N PRO A 105 -18.87 8.19 10.65
CA PRO A 105 -19.28 7.22 11.64
C PRO A 105 -20.67 6.72 11.29
N THR A 106 -20.85 5.43 11.15
CA THR A 106 -22.18 4.84 11.36
C THR A 106 -22.56 5.20 12.78
N GLU A 107 -23.74 5.76 12.97
CA GLU A 107 -24.28 6.13 14.27
C GLU A 107 -23.90 5.11 15.34
N GLY A 108 -23.11 5.52 16.36
CA GLY A 108 -22.60 4.66 17.43
C GLY A 108 -21.07 4.56 17.57
N ALA A 109 -20.26 5.28 16.80
CA ALA A 109 -18.81 5.34 17.04
C ALA A 109 -18.47 6.32 18.17
N GLU A 110 -18.84 5.95 19.40
CA GLU A 110 -18.71 6.83 20.56
C GLU A 110 -17.29 6.95 21.12
N ASP A 111 -16.32 6.07 20.67
CA ASP A 111 -14.93 6.14 21.16
C ASP A 111 -14.00 5.44 20.18
N ALA A 112 -13.05 6.15 19.57
CA ALA A 112 -12.06 5.52 18.69
C ALA A 112 -11.15 4.61 19.52
N GLY A 113 -11.09 3.35 19.13
CA GLY A 113 -10.50 2.26 19.91
C GLY A 113 -11.54 1.39 20.61
N SER A 114 -12.83 1.74 20.60
CA SER A 114 -13.92 0.90 21.11
C SER A 114 -14.75 0.21 20.03
N GLY A 115 -14.60 0.64 18.77
CA GLY A 115 -15.31 0.08 17.64
C GLY A 115 -15.09 -1.43 17.46
N PRO A 116 -16.04 -2.16 16.85
CA PRO A 116 -15.97 -3.62 16.71
C PRO A 116 -14.85 -4.08 15.76
N HIS A 117 -14.33 -3.18 14.96
CA HIS A 117 -13.26 -3.44 13.97
C HIS A 117 -11.92 -2.77 14.32
N ASP A 118 -11.82 -2.15 15.50
CA ASP A 118 -10.59 -1.60 16.05
C ASP A 118 -9.81 -2.72 16.73
N HIS A 119 -8.74 -3.15 16.10
CA HIS A 119 -8.07 -4.39 16.48
C HIS A 119 -6.77 -4.18 17.24
N VAL A 120 -6.01 -3.15 16.89
CA VAL A 120 -4.75 -2.80 17.55
C VAL A 120 -4.72 -1.32 17.86
N ILE A 121 -4.30 -0.97 19.08
CA ILE A 121 -4.20 0.41 19.58
C ILE A 121 -2.78 0.63 20.06
N PHE A 122 -2.19 1.75 19.65
CA PHE A 122 -0.93 2.25 20.17
C PHE A 122 -1.20 3.56 20.91
N ASP A 123 -1.04 3.57 22.21
CA ASP A 123 -1.03 4.77 23.03
C ASP A 123 0.42 5.26 23.13
N MET A 124 0.70 6.45 22.63
CA MET A 124 2.02 7.04 22.61
C MET A 124 2.31 7.79 23.92
N GLU A 125 3.58 8.01 24.26
CA GLU A 125 3.98 8.69 25.51
C GLU A 125 3.50 10.13 25.64
N ASP A 126 3.25 10.80 24.51
CA ASP A 126 2.71 12.17 24.48
C ASP A 126 1.19 12.23 24.60
N GLY A 127 0.52 11.09 24.75
CA GLY A 127 -0.93 10.97 24.83
C GLY A 127 -1.63 10.83 23.47
N THR A 128 -0.89 10.81 22.35
CA THR A 128 -1.45 10.48 21.04
C THR A 128 -1.91 9.04 21.04
N ARG A 129 -3.11 8.78 20.50
CA ARG A 129 -3.63 7.41 20.31
C ARG A 129 -3.71 7.10 18.82
N ILE A 130 -3.21 5.94 18.42
CA ILE A 130 -3.23 5.45 17.05
C ILE A 130 -4.01 4.14 17.00
N VAL A 131 -5.08 4.09 16.22
CA VAL A 131 -6.00 2.95 16.16
C VAL A 131 -5.92 2.29 14.79
N TYR A 132 -5.64 1.00 14.77
CA TYR A 132 -5.73 0.17 13.55
C TYR A 132 -7.10 -0.48 13.47
N THR A 133 -7.84 -0.13 12.41
CA THR A 133 -9.18 -0.63 12.10
C THR A 133 -9.16 -1.45 10.83
N ASP A 134 -9.76 -2.66 10.82
CA ASP A 134 -9.85 -3.51 9.61
C ASP A 134 -11.08 -4.41 9.64
N HIS A 135 -12.18 -3.97 9.05
CA HIS A 135 -13.47 -4.69 9.06
C HIS A 135 -13.42 -6.03 8.30
N ARG A 136 -12.54 -6.20 7.31
CA ARG A 136 -12.38 -7.44 6.56
C ARG A 136 -11.33 -8.39 7.15
N ARG A 137 -10.44 -7.88 8.01
CA ARG A 137 -9.34 -8.63 8.63
C ARG A 137 -8.41 -9.30 7.62
N PHE A 138 -8.13 -8.62 6.50
CA PHE A 138 -7.17 -9.06 5.50
C PHE A 138 -5.78 -8.45 5.69
N GLY A 139 -5.68 -7.48 6.57
CA GLY A 139 -4.41 -6.97 7.05
C GLY A 139 -3.74 -7.93 8.03
N PHE A 140 -2.49 -7.70 8.31
CA PHE A 140 -1.73 -8.46 9.32
C PHE A 140 -0.56 -7.64 9.85
N MET A 141 -0.08 -8.06 11.00
CA MET A 141 1.10 -7.50 11.66
C MET A 141 2.02 -8.64 12.07
N ASP A 142 3.32 -8.40 11.97
CA ASP A 142 4.36 -9.35 12.38
C ASP A 142 5.51 -8.61 13.07
N MET A 143 6.26 -9.31 13.93
CA MET A 143 7.42 -8.79 14.65
C MET A 143 8.65 -9.56 14.22
N ILE A 144 9.56 -8.90 13.53
CA ILE A 144 10.72 -9.53 12.89
C ILE A 144 12.00 -8.98 13.55
N PRO A 145 12.96 -9.82 13.95
CA PRO A 145 14.28 -9.33 14.35
C PRO A 145 14.88 -8.43 13.27
N ALA A 146 15.46 -7.29 13.66
CA ALA A 146 15.95 -6.31 12.70
C ALA A 146 17.06 -6.86 11.77
N ASP A 147 17.88 -7.75 12.29
CA ASP A 147 18.96 -8.43 11.56
C ASP A 147 18.46 -9.54 10.61
N ALA A 148 17.20 -10.01 10.76
CA ALA A 148 16.59 -11.01 9.91
C ALA A 148 15.48 -10.44 8.98
N LEU A 149 15.37 -9.11 8.90
CA LEU A 149 14.28 -8.46 8.18
C LEU A 149 14.23 -8.84 6.69
N GLU A 150 15.36 -8.78 6.00
CA GLU A 150 15.45 -9.08 4.56
C GLU A 150 15.21 -10.56 4.24
N GLU A 151 15.46 -11.45 5.21
CA GLU A 151 15.26 -12.89 5.07
C GLU A 151 13.83 -13.31 5.44
N SER A 152 13.00 -12.38 5.91
CA SER A 152 11.65 -12.69 6.32
C SER A 152 10.81 -13.23 5.15
N PRO A 153 9.89 -14.19 5.39
CA PRO A 153 9.02 -14.75 4.35
C PRO A 153 8.20 -13.68 3.61
N HIS A 154 7.97 -12.54 4.24
CA HIS A 154 7.21 -11.42 3.68
C HIS A 154 8.00 -10.59 2.66
N LEU A 155 9.33 -10.51 2.83
CA LEU A 155 10.19 -9.61 2.05
C LEU A 155 11.17 -10.32 1.12
N ALA A 156 11.66 -11.50 1.49
CA ALA A 156 12.75 -12.21 0.78
C ALA A 156 12.46 -12.48 -0.71
N ALA A 157 11.19 -12.68 -1.08
CA ALA A 157 10.81 -12.96 -2.47
C ALA A 157 10.45 -11.70 -3.28
N LEU A 158 10.50 -10.51 -2.69
CA LEU A 158 10.12 -9.28 -3.37
C LEU A 158 11.18 -8.83 -4.38
N GLY A 159 10.72 -8.42 -5.55
CA GLY A 159 11.55 -7.71 -6.54
C GLY A 159 11.94 -6.31 -6.05
N PRO A 160 12.68 -5.54 -6.86
CA PRO A 160 13.12 -4.20 -6.50
C PRO A 160 11.94 -3.22 -6.33
N GLU A 161 12.21 -2.17 -5.56
CA GLU A 161 11.32 -1.01 -5.47
C GLU A 161 11.26 -0.28 -6.83
N PRO A 162 10.05 0.02 -7.35
CA PRO A 162 9.89 0.60 -8.68
C PRO A 162 10.48 2.02 -8.81
N LEU A 163 10.61 2.74 -7.70
CA LEU A 163 11.21 4.08 -7.63
C LEU A 163 12.71 4.03 -7.27
N GLY A 164 13.24 2.85 -6.94
CA GLY A 164 14.65 2.66 -6.61
C GLY A 164 15.55 2.52 -7.85
N ASN A 165 16.85 2.64 -7.64
CA ASN A 165 17.85 2.58 -8.71
C ASN A 165 17.99 1.18 -9.32
N GLU A 166 17.71 0.14 -8.56
CA GLU A 166 17.81 -1.26 -9.02
C GLU A 166 16.75 -1.61 -10.08
N PHE A 167 15.62 -0.91 -10.09
CA PHE A 167 14.57 -1.12 -11.08
C PHE A 167 14.89 -0.37 -12.36
N SER A 168 15.64 -1.00 -13.27
CA SER A 168 16.04 -0.45 -14.57
C SER A 168 15.33 -1.13 -15.74
N ALA A 169 15.41 -0.52 -16.93
CA ALA A 169 14.91 -1.12 -18.16
C ALA A 169 15.62 -2.45 -18.48
N ALA A 170 16.92 -2.52 -18.22
CA ALA A 170 17.72 -3.75 -18.41
C ALA A 170 17.26 -4.85 -17.44
N TYR A 171 17.05 -4.52 -16.17
CA TYR A 171 16.49 -5.46 -15.19
C TYR A 171 15.13 -5.98 -15.63
N LEU A 172 14.20 -5.06 -15.97
CA LEU A 172 12.85 -5.45 -16.39
C LEU A 172 12.87 -6.31 -17.64
N ALA A 173 13.66 -5.95 -18.67
CA ALA A 173 13.83 -6.74 -19.88
C ALA A 173 14.28 -8.17 -19.55
N GLN A 174 15.27 -8.33 -18.68
CA GLN A 174 15.75 -9.64 -18.27
C GLN A 174 14.66 -10.45 -17.56
N LYS A 175 13.89 -9.83 -16.65
CA LYS A 175 12.80 -10.50 -15.93
C LYS A 175 11.63 -10.89 -16.83
N LEU A 176 11.39 -10.16 -17.91
CA LEU A 176 10.31 -10.46 -18.86
C LEU A 176 10.72 -11.47 -19.94
N LYS A 177 12.02 -11.67 -20.15
CA LYS A 177 12.55 -12.57 -21.19
C LYS A 177 12.00 -13.99 -21.02
N GLY A 178 11.44 -14.54 -22.09
CA GLY A 178 10.88 -15.89 -22.11
C GLY A 178 9.55 -16.07 -21.35
N ARG A 179 9.06 -15.07 -20.65
CA ARG A 179 7.77 -15.19 -19.94
C ARG A 179 6.59 -15.20 -20.90
N ARG A 180 5.81 -16.28 -20.89
CA ARG A 180 4.62 -16.49 -21.75
C ARG A 180 3.32 -15.98 -21.11
N THR A 181 3.37 -15.44 -19.90
CA THR A 181 2.23 -14.80 -19.26
C THR A 181 1.95 -13.43 -19.89
N SER A 182 0.75 -12.88 -19.66
CA SER A 182 0.47 -11.51 -20.09
C SER A 182 1.38 -10.52 -19.35
N ILE A 183 1.70 -9.41 -20.00
CA ILE A 183 2.49 -8.34 -19.37
C ILE A 183 1.83 -7.83 -18.09
N LYS A 184 0.49 -7.76 -18.05
CA LYS A 184 -0.23 -7.39 -16.84
C LYS A 184 0.05 -8.37 -15.71
N ALA A 185 -0.04 -9.68 -15.96
CA ALA A 185 0.23 -10.70 -14.95
C ALA A 185 1.69 -10.65 -14.46
N ALA A 186 2.64 -10.40 -15.37
CA ALA A 186 4.04 -10.26 -15.02
C ALA A 186 4.31 -9.04 -14.11
N LEU A 187 3.62 -7.91 -14.34
CA LEU A 187 3.77 -6.71 -13.50
C LEU A 187 3.03 -6.81 -12.15
N LEU A 188 2.05 -7.71 -12.02
CA LEU A 188 1.40 -8.01 -10.75
C LEU A 188 2.20 -8.98 -9.87
N ASP A 189 3.18 -9.67 -10.45
CA ASP A 189 4.11 -10.55 -9.75
C ASP A 189 5.10 -9.70 -8.94
N GLN A 190 4.94 -9.72 -7.61
CA GLN A 190 5.74 -8.91 -6.69
C GLN A 190 7.23 -9.29 -6.72
N SER A 191 7.61 -10.43 -7.29
CA SER A 191 9.02 -10.81 -7.50
C SER A 191 9.64 -10.15 -8.75
N VAL A 192 8.83 -9.59 -9.64
CA VAL A 192 9.29 -8.83 -10.82
C VAL A 192 9.47 -7.36 -10.46
N VAL A 193 8.48 -6.77 -9.86
CA VAL A 193 8.51 -5.40 -9.33
C VAL A 193 7.58 -5.31 -8.12
N ALA A 194 8.10 -4.80 -7.03
CA ALA A 194 7.36 -4.72 -5.78
C ALA A 194 6.35 -3.56 -5.77
N GLY A 195 5.24 -3.72 -5.06
CA GLY A 195 4.32 -2.64 -4.74
C GLY A 195 3.22 -2.35 -5.77
N LEU A 196 3.36 -2.76 -7.03
CA LEU A 196 2.30 -2.60 -8.03
C LEU A 196 1.10 -3.51 -7.74
N GLY A 197 -0.09 -3.00 -8.01
CA GLY A 197 -1.32 -3.77 -7.97
C GLY A 197 -2.21 -3.50 -9.18
N ASN A 198 -3.48 -3.86 -9.08
CA ASN A 198 -4.38 -3.90 -10.25
C ASN A 198 -4.72 -2.52 -10.82
N ILE A 199 -4.78 -1.51 -9.97
CA ILE A 199 -5.09 -0.12 -10.37
C ILE A 199 -3.92 0.41 -11.19
N TYR A 200 -2.77 0.48 -10.56
CA TYR A 200 -1.60 1.13 -11.16
C TYR A 200 -1.03 0.35 -12.35
N VAL A 201 -1.15 -0.97 -12.39
CA VAL A 201 -0.77 -1.73 -13.59
C VAL A 201 -1.64 -1.38 -14.79
N CYS A 202 -2.96 -1.13 -14.64
CA CYS A 202 -3.80 -0.68 -15.74
C CYS A 202 -3.39 0.71 -16.23
N GLU A 203 -3.19 1.66 -15.32
CA GLU A 203 -2.77 3.02 -15.63
C GLU A 203 -1.38 3.08 -16.29
N VAL A 204 -0.43 2.33 -15.75
CA VAL A 204 0.93 2.21 -16.31
C VAL A 204 0.92 1.66 -17.73
N LEU A 205 0.18 0.60 -17.98
CA LEU A 205 0.09 -0.01 -19.31
C LEU A 205 -0.60 0.93 -20.31
N PHE A 206 -1.57 1.72 -19.88
CA PHE A 206 -2.16 2.77 -20.69
C PHE A 206 -1.14 3.87 -21.02
N ARG A 207 -0.47 4.42 -20.01
CA ARG A 207 0.57 5.43 -20.15
C ARG A 207 1.71 4.97 -21.09
N ALA A 208 2.10 3.70 -20.99
CA ALA A 208 3.10 3.09 -21.85
C ALA A 208 2.59 2.71 -23.26
N GLY A 209 1.29 2.81 -23.54
CA GLY A 209 0.70 2.40 -24.81
C GLY A 209 0.82 0.89 -25.09
N ILE A 210 0.90 0.06 -24.05
CA ILE A 210 1.12 -1.39 -24.15
C ILE A 210 -0.18 -2.13 -23.83
N SER A 211 -0.60 -3.02 -24.72
CA SER A 211 -1.79 -3.85 -24.49
C SER A 211 -1.59 -4.79 -23.29
N PRO A 212 -2.52 -4.83 -22.33
CA PRO A 212 -2.43 -5.75 -21.18
C PRO A 212 -2.47 -7.23 -21.57
N LYS A 213 -2.90 -7.53 -22.81
CA LYS A 213 -2.95 -8.90 -23.37
C LYS A 213 -1.62 -9.36 -23.95
N ARG A 214 -0.71 -8.42 -24.25
CA ARG A 214 0.59 -8.74 -24.86
C ARG A 214 1.37 -9.68 -23.95
N LEU A 215 2.05 -10.67 -24.52
CA LEU A 215 2.94 -11.53 -23.76
C LEU A 215 4.11 -10.72 -23.20
N ALA A 216 4.50 -11.00 -21.97
CA ALA A 216 5.58 -10.31 -21.27
C ALA A 216 6.90 -10.38 -22.07
N MET A 217 7.22 -11.55 -22.65
CA MET A 217 8.40 -11.72 -23.50
C MET A 217 8.44 -10.79 -24.72
N ASN A 218 7.28 -10.37 -25.23
CA ASN A 218 7.19 -9.45 -26.36
C ASN A 218 7.37 -7.97 -25.96
N VAL A 219 7.47 -7.70 -24.64
CA VAL A 219 7.76 -6.38 -24.07
C VAL A 219 9.22 -6.27 -23.61
N ALA A 220 9.95 -7.38 -23.58
CA ALA A 220 11.34 -7.46 -23.11
C ALA A 220 12.37 -6.71 -23.99
N GLY A 221 11.97 -6.12 -25.12
CA GLY A 221 12.86 -5.29 -25.94
C GLY A 221 13.20 -3.96 -25.25
N PRO A 222 14.41 -3.40 -25.50
CA PRO A 222 14.93 -2.24 -24.77
C PRO A 222 13.99 -1.03 -24.80
N GLU A 223 13.49 -0.66 -25.97
CA GLU A 223 12.58 0.49 -26.12
C GLU A 223 11.27 0.35 -25.31
N ARG A 224 10.65 -0.83 -25.36
CA ARG A 224 9.41 -1.08 -24.61
C ARG A 224 9.64 -1.17 -23.11
N SER A 225 10.74 -1.81 -22.70
CA SER A 225 11.11 -1.90 -21.28
C SER A 225 11.43 -0.52 -20.71
N GLU A 226 12.14 0.34 -21.45
CA GLU A 226 12.44 1.71 -21.02
C GLU A 226 11.15 2.56 -20.87
N ARG A 227 10.28 2.51 -21.89
CA ARG A 227 8.99 3.19 -21.84
C ARG A 227 8.13 2.72 -20.69
N LEU A 228 8.14 1.41 -20.39
CA LEU A 228 7.37 0.84 -19.29
C LEU A 228 7.93 1.25 -17.93
N VAL A 229 9.25 1.22 -17.72
CA VAL A 229 9.89 1.69 -16.49
C VAL A 229 9.60 3.16 -16.24
N ARG A 230 9.70 4.01 -17.26
CA ARG A 230 9.34 5.42 -17.16
C ARG A 230 7.88 5.59 -16.74
N ALA A 231 6.94 4.92 -17.43
CA ALA A 231 5.52 4.99 -17.11
C ALA A 231 5.21 4.52 -15.67
N ILE A 232 5.89 3.47 -15.18
CA ILE A 232 5.76 3.00 -13.80
C ILE A 232 6.18 4.10 -12.81
N ARG A 233 7.34 4.70 -13.03
CA ARG A 233 7.85 5.76 -12.15
C ARG A 233 6.96 6.99 -12.15
N ASP A 234 6.56 7.45 -13.33
CA ASP A 234 5.72 8.64 -13.48
C ASP A 234 4.37 8.46 -12.77
N VAL A 235 3.66 7.36 -13.07
CA VAL A 235 2.34 7.07 -12.47
C VAL A 235 2.42 6.93 -10.95
N LEU A 236 3.43 6.23 -10.44
CA LEU A 236 3.57 6.05 -8.99
C LEU A 236 3.96 7.35 -8.28
N THR A 237 4.83 8.15 -8.87
CA THR A 237 5.23 9.45 -8.32
C THR A 237 4.04 10.41 -8.26
N GLU A 238 3.28 10.52 -9.36
CA GLU A 238 2.05 11.30 -9.42
C GLU A 238 1.02 10.81 -8.39
N ALA A 239 0.84 9.49 -8.26
CA ALA A 239 -0.09 8.91 -7.31
C ALA A 239 0.30 9.18 -5.86
N ILE A 240 1.58 9.07 -5.51
CA ILE A 240 2.08 9.41 -4.17
C ILE A 240 1.88 10.90 -3.87
N ALA A 241 2.18 11.77 -4.85
CA ALA A 241 1.98 13.22 -4.69
C ALA A 241 0.51 13.60 -4.49
N ALA A 242 -0.42 12.84 -5.10
CA ALA A 242 -1.87 13.01 -4.94
C ALA A 242 -2.44 12.30 -3.70
N GLY A 243 -1.60 11.70 -2.85
CA GLY A 243 -2.04 10.98 -1.66
C GLY A 243 -2.67 9.61 -1.94
N GLY A 244 -2.36 8.99 -3.08
CA GLY A 244 -2.96 7.73 -3.49
C GLY A 244 -4.38 7.87 -4.04
N SER A 245 -5.06 6.75 -4.21
CA SER A 245 -6.45 6.68 -4.69
C SER A 245 -7.39 6.26 -3.57
N THR A 246 -8.47 7.00 -3.38
CA THR A 246 -9.57 6.58 -2.50
C THR A 246 -10.59 5.78 -3.31
N LEU A 247 -10.57 4.47 -3.16
CA LEU A 247 -11.61 3.58 -3.65
C LEU A 247 -12.33 2.98 -2.43
N ARG A 248 -13.56 3.37 -2.21
CA ARG A 248 -14.57 2.91 -1.23
C ARG A 248 -14.12 2.57 0.20
N ASP A 249 -12.91 2.04 0.41
CA ASP A 249 -12.48 1.45 1.68
C ASP A 249 -11.17 2.05 2.24
N TYR A 250 -10.61 3.11 1.62
CA TYR A 250 -9.33 3.70 2.02
C TYR A 250 -9.44 5.21 2.23
N ALA A 251 -8.88 5.71 3.32
CA ALA A 251 -8.65 7.11 3.61
C ALA A 251 -7.26 7.30 4.27
N HIS A 252 -6.74 8.51 4.21
CA HIS A 252 -5.50 8.90 4.88
C HIS A 252 -5.62 8.84 6.41
N THR A 253 -4.50 8.96 7.11
CA THR A 253 -4.44 8.96 8.58
C THR A 253 -5.05 10.21 9.21
N ASP A 254 -5.14 11.30 8.44
CA ASP A 254 -5.85 12.55 8.76
C ASP A 254 -7.29 12.56 8.21
N GLY A 255 -7.68 11.46 7.48
CA GLY A 255 -9.00 11.23 6.89
C GLY A 255 -9.24 11.98 5.60
N GLU A 256 -8.29 12.73 5.08
CA GLU A 256 -8.41 13.27 3.75
C GLU A 256 -8.47 12.14 2.73
N LEU A 257 -9.20 12.37 1.66
CA LEU A 257 -9.31 11.43 0.56
C LEU A 257 -8.12 11.60 -0.36
N GLY A 258 -7.51 10.51 -0.79
CA GLY A 258 -6.61 10.54 -1.93
C GLY A 258 -7.35 11.05 -3.17
N TYR A 259 -6.69 11.82 -4.01
CA TYR A 259 -7.30 12.44 -5.19
C TYR A 259 -6.93 11.75 -6.50
N PHE A 260 -6.04 10.77 -6.50
CA PHE A 260 -5.55 10.16 -7.74
C PHE A 260 -6.63 9.44 -8.56
N GLN A 261 -7.73 8.97 -7.93
CA GLN A 261 -8.86 8.38 -8.66
C GLN A 261 -9.51 9.33 -9.68
N HIS A 262 -9.41 10.63 -9.49
CA HIS A 262 -9.89 11.64 -10.45
C HIS A 262 -8.98 11.78 -11.68
N SER A 263 -7.78 11.24 -11.60
CA SER A 263 -6.77 11.24 -12.67
C SER A 263 -6.70 9.92 -13.44
N PHE A 264 -7.56 8.93 -13.10
CA PHE A 264 -7.53 7.65 -13.81
C PHE A 264 -7.85 7.81 -15.29
N ALA A 265 -6.94 7.27 -16.11
CA ALA A 265 -7.11 7.28 -17.55
C ALA A 265 -7.97 6.13 -18.07
N VAL A 266 -7.90 4.97 -17.40
CA VAL A 266 -8.64 3.76 -17.81
C VAL A 266 -9.27 2.99 -16.65
N TYR A 267 -8.69 2.99 -15.46
CA TYR A 267 -9.18 2.16 -14.36
C TYR A 267 -10.57 2.58 -13.90
N GLY A 268 -11.54 1.63 -13.91
CA GLY A 268 -12.92 1.88 -13.53
C GLY A 268 -13.77 2.59 -14.60
N ARG A 269 -13.19 2.94 -15.76
CA ARG A 269 -13.82 3.77 -16.80
C ARG A 269 -14.35 2.97 -17.99
N GLU A 270 -14.85 1.75 -17.76
CA GLU A 270 -15.44 0.92 -18.81
C GLU A 270 -16.59 1.65 -19.51
N GLY A 271 -16.56 1.68 -20.86
CA GLY A 271 -17.59 2.36 -21.67
C GLY A 271 -17.39 3.86 -21.86
N GLU A 272 -16.49 4.49 -21.09
CA GLU A 272 -16.18 5.92 -21.23
C GLU A 272 -15.21 6.20 -22.39
N PRO A 273 -15.22 7.42 -22.95
CA PRO A 273 -14.26 7.83 -23.96
C PRO A 273 -12.82 7.73 -23.44
N CYS A 274 -11.90 7.31 -24.32
CA CYS A 274 -10.48 7.31 -24.02
C CYS A 274 -10.00 8.75 -23.75
N SER A 275 -9.18 8.92 -22.68
CA SER A 275 -8.65 10.22 -22.27
C SER A 275 -7.62 10.83 -23.25
N ASN A 276 -7.05 10.03 -24.17
CA ASN A 276 -6.11 10.55 -25.16
C ASN A 276 -6.86 11.38 -26.22
N PRO A 277 -6.47 12.67 -26.43
CA PRO A 277 -7.09 13.53 -27.43
C PRO A 277 -7.07 12.88 -28.82
N GLY A 278 -8.21 12.95 -29.53
CA GLY A 278 -8.36 12.43 -30.89
C GLY A 278 -8.39 10.88 -31.01
N CYS A 279 -8.38 10.16 -29.89
CA CYS A 279 -8.43 8.69 -29.93
C CYS A 279 -9.79 8.19 -30.45
N GLY A 280 -10.92 8.71 -29.96
CA GLY A 280 -12.27 8.33 -30.38
C GLY A 280 -12.70 6.89 -30.04
N ALA A 281 -11.86 6.11 -29.32
CA ALA A 281 -12.22 4.79 -28.83
C ALA A 281 -12.76 4.86 -27.39
N THR A 282 -13.53 3.84 -26.98
CA THR A 282 -13.97 3.68 -25.60
C THR A 282 -13.07 2.73 -24.83
N VAL A 283 -12.93 2.97 -23.52
CA VAL A 283 -12.24 2.07 -22.59
C VAL A 283 -13.00 0.75 -22.50
N ARG A 284 -12.28 -0.35 -22.61
CA ARG A 284 -12.84 -1.71 -22.50
C ARG A 284 -12.38 -2.36 -21.20
N ARG A 285 -13.23 -3.26 -20.71
CA ARG A 285 -12.94 -4.14 -19.60
C ARG A 285 -12.87 -5.58 -20.05
N ILE A 286 -11.89 -6.30 -19.56
CA ILE A 286 -11.77 -7.77 -19.65
C ILE A 286 -11.39 -8.33 -18.28
N VAL A 287 -11.51 -9.64 -18.12
CA VAL A 287 -11.02 -10.34 -16.92
C VAL A 287 -9.73 -11.08 -17.26
N GLN A 288 -8.67 -10.85 -16.51
CA GLN A 288 -7.39 -11.56 -16.60
C GLN A 288 -7.00 -12.03 -15.19
N SER A 289 -6.73 -13.33 -15.03
CA SER A 289 -6.35 -13.94 -13.74
C SER A 289 -7.28 -13.54 -12.59
N GLY A 290 -8.60 -13.59 -12.83
CA GLY A 290 -9.64 -13.28 -11.83
C GLY A 290 -9.79 -11.79 -11.49
N ARG A 291 -9.11 -10.87 -12.20
CA ARG A 291 -9.15 -9.42 -11.94
C ARG A 291 -9.59 -8.63 -13.17
N SER A 292 -10.39 -7.58 -12.93
CA SER A 292 -10.75 -6.64 -14.00
C SER A 292 -9.53 -5.93 -14.55
N THR A 293 -9.49 -5.80 -15.88
CA THR A 293 -8.42 -5.12 -16.62
C THR A 293 -9.09 -4.09 -17.51
N PHE A 294 -8.76 -2.84 -17.32
CA PHE A 294 -9.28 -1.71 -18.09
C PHE A 294 -8.21 -1.23 -19.07
N PHE A 295 -8.59 -0.96 -20.32
CA PHE A 295 -7.62 -0.54 -21.33
C PHE A 295 -8.31 0.12 -22.53
N CYS A 296 -7.59 0.96 -23.28
CA CYS A 296 -8.02 1.49 -24.55
C CYS A 296 -7.52 0.57 -25.69
N PRO A 297 -8.43 -0.03 -26.51
CA PRO A 297 -8.01 -0.96 -27.56
C PRO A 297 -7.29 -0.29 -28.74
N ARG A 298 -7.38 1.04 -28.87
CA ARG A 298 -6.73 1.79 -29.95
C ARG A 298 -5.33 2.31 -29.54
N CYS A 299 -5.20 2.83 -28.30
CA CYS A 299 -3.94 3.39 -27.81
C CYS A 299 -2.95 2.33 -27.36
N GLN A 300 -3.44 1.19 -26.85
CA GLN A 300 -2.61 0.12 -26.27
C GLN A 300 -2.48 -1.05 -27.28
N ARG A 301 -1.29 -1.19 -27.85
CA ARG A 301 -0.97 -2.18 -28.89
C ARG A 301 0.11 -3.17 -28.46
#